data_0f0b201a6dc2fa1f10b991100ad62d34
#
_entry.id   0f0b201a6dc2fa1f10b991100ad62d34
#
_cell.length_a   1.000
_cell.length_b   1.000
_cell.length_c   1.000
_cell.angle_alpha   90.00
_cell.angle_beta   90.00
_cell.angle_gamma   90.00
#
_symmetry.space_group_name_H-M   'P 1'
#
loop_
_entity.id
_entity.type
_entity.pdbx_description
1 polymer ?
#
loop_
_entity_poly.entity_id
_entity_poly.type
_entity_poly.pdbx_seq_one_letter_code
_entity_poly.pdbx_strand_id
1 'polypeptide(L)'
;MSTQLRTFFDHSRHKLWVRNVTSQLDVLAFEGSEGLSQVFNYRIEFTCTDTDIAAESMLGKDASFSLYAPPKPLPYRGFVRPEIKPLRALNGVISGFRRLSGSRDEGRYEITLEPRLALLGRGRQFRIYQHQTVPEIVESILRSRHDFRGQDFFFNLLWEYPKRLQVMQYGESDLAFISRLLAEVGIWYRFTRDERLNIDVVEFHDHQRFYQFGVEVDYLPPSGMSSSGHDSVWALQSSHQVVERHVNIRAYDPRNVHAHLDGELDQTRGASGTYGEAYHYAEPYTEMGDRYAYDDDLPTESGYFYARIRHERYLNSRTGLSGVSSSATLAPGQVLTVNGGPPQAFLPRIVITRVTTRAARDRSFEVNFEAMPYSQTVCFRPPLEAKPQIAGTVPARVTSPQQHDPYAHIDLEGRYKVNFLFDRDSWQPGAESLWLRLARPYAGDTHGLHLPLIPGTEVAVAFEQGDPDRPYIAHALHDNERPDPVNLRNYKRNVLRTPTNNKLRMDDTRGQEHVKLSTEHSGKSQLNLGHIVDAQRKQRGEGFELRTDGRGAIRGGKGLFISA
;
A
#
# COMPACT_ATOMS: atom_id res chain seq x y z
N MET A 1 -2.36 -56.46 -8.17
CA MET A 1 -3.28 -56.52 -9.35
C MET A 1 -4.34 -55.39 -9.36
N SER A 2 -4.40 -54.46 -8.42
CA SER A 2 -5.45 -53.43 -8.38
C SER A 2 -5.08 -52.09 -9.03
N THR A 3 -3.79 -51.84 -9.31
CA THR A 3 -3.32 -50.52 -9.79
C THR A 3 -3.51 -50.33 -11.31
N GLN A 4 -3.52 -51.41 -12.10
CA GLN A 4 -3.70 -51.30 -13.55
C GLN A 4 -5.16 -51.13 -14.02
N LEU A 5 -6.13 -51.55 -13.22
CA LEU A 5 -7.54 -51.38 -13.56
C LEU A 5 -8.05 -49.94 -13.29
N ARG A 6 -7.43 -49.20 -12.37
CA ARG A 6 -7.84 -47.82 -12.05
C ARG A 6 -7.43 -46.80 -13.12
N THR A 7 -6.34 -47.04 -13.86
CA THR A 7 -5.88 -46.15 -14.93
C THR A 7 -6.80 -46.18 -16.17
N PHE A 8 -7.64 -47.17 -16.32
CA PHE A 8 -8.60 -47.30 -17.43
C PHE A 8 -9.85 -46.41 -17.27
N PHE A 9 -10.13 -45.92 -16.06
CA PHE A 9 -11.31 -45.10 -15.73
C PHE A 9 -10.96 -43.70 -15.30
N ASP A 10 -9.73 -43.20 -15.51
CA ASP A 10 -9.37 -41.79 -15.29
C ASP A 10 -10.00 -40.96 -16.43
N HIS A 11 -11.20 -40.47 -16.15
CA HIS A 11 -11.96 -39.63 -17.07
C HIS A 11 -11.64 -38.16 -16.91
N SER A 12 -10.75 -37.78 -15.95
CA SER A 12 -10.38 -36.39 -15.76
C SER A 12 -9.33 -35.95 -16.76
N ARG A 13 -9.69 -34.95 -17.57
CA ARG A 13 -8.76 -34.33 -18.52
C ARG A 13 -7.73 -33.47 -17.79
N HIS A 14 -8.15 -32.80 -16.70
CA HIS A 14 -7.31 -31.89 -15.93
C HIS A 14 -6.95 -32.54 -14.60
N LYS A 15 -5.76 -32.27 -14.08
CA LYS A 15 -5.24 -32.95 -12.89
C LYS A 15 -4.98 -31.99 -11.75
N LEU A 16 -5.44 -32.37 -10.58
CA LEU A 16 -5.17 -31.71 -9.31
C LEU A 16 -4.22 -32.58 -8.49
N TRP A 17 -3.12 -32.00 -8.07
CA TRP A 17 -2.18 -32.60 -7.12
C TRP A 17 -2.13 -31.74 -5.86
N VAL A 18 -2.15 -32.39 -4.70
CA VAL A 18 -2.06 -31.72 -3.38
C VAL A 18 -0.96 -32.40 -2.57
N ARG A 19 -0.12 -31.61 -1.94
CA ARG A 19 1.02 -32.10 -1.15
C ARG A 19 0.54 -33.00 -0.01
N ASN A 20 1.16 -34.16 0.13
CA ASN A 20 0.85 -35.19 1.14
C ASN A 20 -0.53 -35.85 1.01
N VAL A 21 -1.26 -35.64 -0.07
CA VAL A 21 -2.49 -36.37 -0.40
C VAL A 21 -2.15 -37.47 -1.41
N THR A 22 -2.35 -38.71 -1.02
CA THR A 22 -2.03 -39.89 -1.84
C THR A 22 -3.26 -40.40 -2.62
N SER A 23 -4.46 -40.02 -2.20
CA SER A 23 -5.71 -40.39 -2.86
C SER A 23 -5.82 -39.71 -4.22
N GLN A 24 -6.35 -40.40 -5.20
CA GLN A 24 -6.60 -39.82 -6.52
C GLN A 24 -7.74 -38.82 -6.44
N LEU A 25 -7.48 -37.60 -6.91
CA LEU A 25 -8.44 -36.50 -6.98
C LEU A 25 -8.93 -36.38 -8.43
N ASP A 26 -10.21 -36.71 -8.64
CA ASP A 26 -10.81 -36.73 -9.97
C ASP A 26 -11.60 -35.45 -10.23
N VAL A 27 -11.01 -34.53 -11.02
CA VAL A 27 -11.56 -33.20 -11.29
C VAL A 27 -12.87 -33.27 -12.08
N LEU A 28 -13.92 -32.67 -11.56
CA LEU A 28 -15.24 -32.59 -12.19
C LEU A 28 -15.46 -31.29 -12.94
N ALA A 29 -15.15 -30.19 -12.31
CA ALA A 29 -15.34 -28.85 -12.83
C ALA A 29 -14.36 -27.88 -12.19
N PHE A 30 -14.10 -26.78 -12.86
CA PHE A 30 -13.37 -25.67 -12.27
C PHE A 30 -13.74 -24.34 -12.92
N GLU A 31 -13.56 -23.30 -12.16
CA GLU A 31 -13.64 -21.92 -12.60
C GLU A 31 -12.49 -21.14 -11.96
N GLY A 32 -11.73 -20.40 -12.76
CA GLY A 32 -10.60 -19.62 -12.29
C GLY A 32 -10.55 -18.24 -12.90
N SER A 33 -10.01 -17.29 -12.18
CA SER A 33 -9.78 -15.92 -12.62
C SER A 33 -8.35 -15.52 -12.32
N GLU A 34 -7.71 -14.88 -13.30
CA GLU A 34 -6.36 -14.32 -13.21
C GLU A 34 -6.36 -12.91 -13.81
N GLY A 35 -5.60 -11.99 -13.23
CA GLY A 35 -5.49 -10.63 -13.74
C GLY A 35 -4.14 -10.00 -13.46
N LEU A 36 -3.77 -8.99 -14.24
CA LEU A 36 -2.63 -8.15 -13.94
C LEU A 36 -2.84 -7.44 -12.60
N SER A 37 -1.85 -7.50 -11.73
CA SER A 37 -1.91 -6.93 -10.38
C SER A 37 -3.05 -7.45 -9.50
N GLN A 38 -3.47 -8.68 -9.75
CA GLN A 38 -4.49 -9.38 -8.99
C GLN A 38 -4.01 -10.80 -8.65
N VAL A 39 -4.31 -11.25 -7.44
CA VAL A 39 -4.09 -12.64 -7.08
C VAL A 39 -5.07 -13.54 -7.85
N PHE A 40 -4.58 -14.64 -8.40
CA PHE A 40 -5.46 -15.58 -9.06
C PHE A 40 -6.29 -16.35 -8.03
N ASN A 41 -7.46 -16.83 -8.47
CA ASN A 41 -8.35 -17.66 -7.66
C ASN A 41 -8.99 -18.73 -8.54
N TYR A 42 -8.80 -20.01 -8.17
CA TYR A 42 -9.38 -21.15 -8.86
C TYR A 42 -10.24 -21.95 -7.88
N ARG A 43 -11.51 -22.10 -8.18
CA ARG A 43 -12.41 -23.06 -7.50
C ARG A 43 -12.41 -24.33 -8.31
N ILE A 44 -12.03 -25.44 -7.68
CA ILE A 44 -11.87 -26.74 -8.32
C ILE A 44 -12.72 -27.76 -7.59
N GLU A 45 -13.71 -28.30 -8.28
CA GLU A 45 -14.53 -29.40 -7.79
C GLU A 45 -13.92 -30.74 -8.22
N PHE A 46 -13.88 -31.68 -7.29
CA PHE A 46 -13.38 -33.02 -7.54
C PHE A 46 -14.09 -34.06 -6.72
N THR A 47 -14.01 -35.33 -7.16
CA THR A 47 -14.39 -36.50 -6.35
C THR A 47 -13.14 -37.24 -5.88
N CYS A 48 -13.31 -37.92 -4.74
CA CYS A 48 -12.27 -38.75 -4.15
C CYS A 48 -12.90 -39.98 -3.48
N THR A 49 -12.21 -41.10 -3.53
CA THR A 49 -12.64 -42.33 -2.81
C THR A 49 -12.56 -42.21 -1.30
N ASP A 50 -11.81 -41.23 -0.81
CA ASP A 50 -11.87 -40.86 0.59
C ASP A 50 -13.10 -39.99 0.82
N THR A 51 -14.06 -40.52 1.58
CA THR A 51 -15.38 -39.89 1.79
C THR A 51 -15.38 -38.85 2.89
N ASP A 52 -14.29 -38.76 3.67
CA ASP A 52 -14.16 -37.81 4.80
C ASP A 52 -12.74 -37.24 4.94
N ILE A 53 -12.33 -36.48 3.93
CA ILE A 53 -11.02 -35.83 3.94
C ILE A 53 -10.99 -34.76 5.05
N ALA A 54 -10.02 -34.87 5.96
CA ALA A 54 -9.81 -33.90 7.03
C ALA A 54 -9.36 -32.53 6.46
N ALA A 55 -9.97 -31.44 6.94
CA ALA A 55 -9.66 -30.08 6.45
C ALA A 55 -8.18 -29.70 6.64
N GLU A 56 -7.55 -30.16 7.72
CA GLU A 56 -6.14 -29.90 8.04
C GLU A 56 -5.16 -30.55 7.02
N SER A 57 -5.62 -31.58 6.32
CA SER A 57 -4.83 -32.22 5.26
C SER A 57 -4.86 -31.44 3.95
N MET A 58 -5.79 -30.50 3.81
CA MET A 58 -5.99 -29.68 2.63
C MET A 58 -5.59 -28.22 2.84
N LEU A 59 -6.10 -27.58 3.89
CA LEU A 59 -5.89 -26.15 4.13
C LEU A 59 -4.40 -25.80 4.32
N GLY A 60 -3.95 -24.76 3.61
CA GLY A 60 -2.57 -24.28 3.66
C GLY A 60 -1.55 -25.19 2.98
N LYS A 61 -1.99 -26.24 2.28
CA LYS A 61 -1.09 -27.15 1.55
C LYS A 61 -0.81 -26.61 0.15
N ASP A 62 0.43 -26.85 -0.30
CA ASP A 62 0.80 -26.60 -1.69
C ASP A 62 0.02 -27.52 -2.62
N ALA A 63 -0.47 -26.96 -3.71
CA ALA A 63 -1.21 -27.70 -4.72
C ALA A 63 -0.83 -27.23 -6.12
N SER A 64 -0.96 -28.13 -7.08
CA SER A 64 -0.74 -27.86 -8.51
C SER A 64 -1.95 -28.29 -9.30
N PHE A 65 -2.47 -27.38 -10.12
CA PHE A 65 -3.57 -27.64 -11.03
C PHE A 65 -3.09 -27.56 -12.47
N SER A 66 -3.18 -28.68 -13.22
CA SER A 66 -2.62 -28.82 -14.55
C SER A 66 -3.71 -28.98 -15.60
N LEU A 67 -3.65 -28.16 -16.65
CA LEU A 67 -4.54 -28.15 -17.80
C LEU A 67 -3.91 -28.94 -18.95
N TYR A 68 -4.65 -29.88 -19.50
CA TYR A 68 -4.17 -30.74 -20.59
C TYR A 68 -5.00 -30.56 -21.86
N ALA A 69 -4.37 -30.82 -23.03
CA ALA A 69 -5.06 -30.89 -24.30
C ALA A 69 -6.09 -32.03 -24.36
N PRO A 70 -7.12 -31.94 -25.21
CA PRO A 70 -8.01 -33.06 -25.47
C PRO A 70 -7.21 -34.29 -25.89
N PRO A 71 -7.58 -35.50 -25.41
CA PRO A 71 -6.90 -36.71 -25.79
C PRO A 71 -7.10 -36.95 -27.31
N LYS A 72 -6.00 -37.05 -28.05
CA LYS A 72 -6.06 -37.47 -29.47
C LYS A 72 -6.43 -38.95 -29.59
N PRO A 73 -7.25 -39.34 -30.56
CA PRO A 73 -7.52 -40.74 -30.80
C PRO A 73 -6.22 -41.52 -31.02
N LEU A 74 -6.14 -42.75 -30.51
CA LEU A 74 -4.98 -43.60 -30.72
C LEU A 74 -4.97 -44.09 -32.19
N PRO A 75 -3.83 -44.03 -32.89
CA PRO A 75 -3.74 -44.41 -34.31
C PRO A 75 -3.97 -45.92 -34.54
N TYR A 76 -3.65 -46.76 -33.55
CA TYR A 76 -3.92 -48.21 -33.59
C TYR A 76 -3.89 -48.86 -32.19
N ARG A 77 -4.44 -50.06 -32.05
CA ARG A 77 -4.38 -50.84 -30.79
C ARG A 77 -2.94 -51.22 -30.47
N GLY A 78 -2.44 -50.90 -29.29
CA GLY A 78 -1.07 -51.16 -28.84
C GLY A 78 -0.11 -49.99 -28.92
N PHE A 79 -0.57 -48.83 -29.41
CA PHE A 79 0.24 -47.62 -29.38
C PHE A 79 0.42 -47.14 -27.94
N VAL A 80 1.69 -47.01 -27.49
CA VAL A 80 2.01 -46.44 -26.19
C VAL A 80 1.87 -44.92 -26.30
N ARG A 81 0.98 -44.34 -25.53
CA ARG A 81 0.85 -42.86 -25.48
C ARG A 81 2.15 -42.28 -24.95
N PRO A 82 2.77 -41.30 -25.63
CA PRO A 82 3.84 -40.51 -25.05
C PRO A 82 3.32 -39.79 -23.81
N GLU A 83 4.20 -39.49 -22.87
CA GLU A 83 3.86 -38.68 -21.72
C GLU A 83 3.32 -37.32 -22.19
N ILE A 84 2.06 -37.03 -21.84
CA ILE A 84 1.40 -35.78 -22.25
C ILE A 84 1.78 -34.72 -21.25
N LYS A 85 2.57 -33.72 -21.68
CA LYS A 85 2.86 -32.54 -20.87
C LYS A 85 1.63 -31.66 -20.75
N PRO A 86 1.40 -31.02 -19.59
CA PRO A 86 0.33 -30.06 -19.45
C PRO A 86 0.57 -28.86 -20.38
N LEU A 87 -0.48 -28.32 -20.96
CA LEU A 87 -0.45 -27.06 -21.70
C LEU A 87 -0.13 -25.90 -20.78
N ARG A 88 -0.66 -25.97 -19.55
CA ARG A 88 -0.45 -25.00 -18.51
C ARG A 88 -0.64 -25.66 -17.14
N ALA A 89 0.11 -25.21 -16.16
CA ALA A 89 -0.11 -25.57 -14.76
C ALA A 89 -0.03 -24.34 -13.88
N LEU A 90 -0.83 -24.33 -12.85
CA LEU A 90 -0.93 -23.30 -11.81
C LEU A 90 -0.51 -23.93 -10.50
N ASN A 91 0.41 -23.30 -9.80
CA ASN A 91 0.84 -23.71 -8.48
C ASN A 91 0.38 -22.67 -7.46
N GLY A 92 0.09 -23.11 -6.27
CA GLY A 92 -0.36 -22.22 -5.20
C GLY A 92 -0.65 -22.99 -3.93
N VAL A 93 -1.43 -22.38 -3.07
CA VAL A 93 -1.87 -22.92 -1.78
C VAL A 93 -3.39 -23.06 -1.74
N ILE A 94 -3.86 -24.05 -1.02
CA ILE A 94 -5.30 -24.23 -0.78
C ILE A 94 -5.72 -23.28 0.35
N SER A 95 -6.46 -22.23 -0.01
CA SER A 95 -6.99 -21.25 0.94
C SER A 95 -8.39 -21.56 1.44
N GLY A 96 -9.13 -22.40 0.73
CA GLY A 96 -10.47 -22.85 1.07
C GLY A 96 -10.67 -24.32 0.75
N PHE A 97 -11.42 -25.03 1.60
CA PHE A 97 -11.80 -26.42 1.41
C PHE A 97 -13.25 -26.63 1.84
N ARG A 98 -14.03 -27.30 1.02
CA ARG A 98 -15.45 -27.55 1.28
C ARG A 98 -15.86 -28.94 0.83
N ARG A 99 -16.58 -29.67 1.66
CA ARG A 99 -17.27 -30.91 1.30
C ARG A 99 -18.65 -30.56 0.75
N LEU A 100 -18.96 -30.97 -0.47
CA LEU A 100 -20.22 -30.66 -1.14
C LEU A 100 -21.26 -31.73 -0.91
N SER A 101 -20.88 -33.00 -1.12
CA SER A 101 -21.76 -34.16 -0.96
C SER A 101 -20.93 -35.44 -0.80
N GLY A 102 -21.56 -36.56 -0.59
CA GLY A 102 -20.89 -37.86 -0.56
C GLY A 102 -21.89 -39.01 -0.74
N SER A 103 -21.39 -40.09 -1.30
CA SER A 103 -22.02 -41.40 -1.38
C SER A 103 -21.27 -42.38 -0.46
N ARG A 104 -21.59 -43.67 -0.55
CA ARG A 104 -20.84 -44.73 0.15
C ARG A 104 -19.44 -44.92 -0.43
N ASP A 105 -19.24 -44.60 -1.70
CA ASP A 105 -18.04 -44.94 -2.45
C ASP A 105 -17.16 -43.71 -2.78
N GLU A 106 -17.75 -42.50 -2.76
CA GLU A 106 -17.06 -41.26 -3.15
C GLU A 106 -17.54 -40.06 -2.32
N GLY A 107 -16.60 -39.18 -1.99
CA GLY A 107 -16.86 -37.82 -1.51
C GLY A 107 -16.66 -36.79 -2.64
N ARG A 108 -17.56 -35.78 -2.70
CA ARG A 108 -17.42 -34.63 -3.61
C ARG A 108 -16.99 -33.40 -2.81
N TYR A 109 -15.94 -32.76 -3.28
CA TYR A 109 -15.25 -31.66 -2.60
C TYR A 109 -15.00 -30.50 -3.54
N GLU A 110 -14.80 -29.34 -2.95
CA GLU A 110 -14.33 -28.13 -3.64
C GLU A 110 -13.15 -27.54 -2.89
N ILE A 111 -12.12 -27.15 -3.60
CA ILE A 111 -11.03 -26.34 -3.07
C ILE A 111 -10.98 -24.98 -3.75
N THR A 112 -10.42 -24.01 -3.01
CA THR A 112 -9.95 -22.73 -3.55
C THR A 112 -8.44 -22.76 -3.60
N LEU A 113 -7.89 -22.65 -4.81
CA LEU A 113 -6.45 -22.56 -5.07
C LEU A 113 -6.10 -21.11 -5.35
N GLU A 114 -5.18 -20.56 -4.59
CA GLU A 114 -4.69 -19.19 -4.71
C GLU A 114 -3.16 -19.15 -4.66
N PRO A 115 -2.51 -18.09 -5.19
CA PRO A 115 -1.07 -17.93 -5.01
C PRO A 115 -0.76 -17.69 -3.53
N ARG A 116 0.45 -18.05 -3.11
CA ARG A 116 0.91 -17.82 -1.74
C ARG A 116 0.78 -16.33 -1.33
N LEU A 117 0.93 -15.41 -2.28
CA LEU A 117 0.73 -13.98 -2.07
C LEU A 117 -0.68 -13.63 -1.52
N ALA A 118 -1.71 -14.39 -1.86
CA ALA A 118 -3.08 -14.16 -1.39
C ALA A 118 -3.22 -14.29 0.13
N LEU A 119 -2.39 -15.11 0.76
CA LEU A 119 -2.39 -15.29 2.22
C LEU A 119 -2.05 -13.99 2.97
N LEU A 120 -1.31 -13.08 2.34
CA LEU A 120 -0.96 -11.77 2.87
C LEU A 120 -2.18 -10.84 3.01
N GLY A 121 -3.30 -11.21 2.41
CA GLY A 121 -4.60 -10.55 2.61
C GLY A 121 -5.22 -10.79 3.99
N ARG A 122 -4.64 -11.66 4.80
CA ARG A 122 -5.14 -11.99 6.14
C ARG A 122 -4.54 -11.06 7.20
N GLY A 123 -5.39 -10.62 8.13
CA GLY A 123 -4.97 -9.76 9.24
C GLY A 123 -4.86 -8.27 8.86
N ARG A 124 -4.43 -7.48 9.84
CA ARG A 124 -4.20 -6.04 9.70
C ARG A 124 -2.90 -5.67 10.42
N GLN A 125 -2.16 -4.74 9.86
CA GLN A 125 -0.87 -4.30 10.39
C GLN A 125 -0.82 -2.78 10.55
N PHE A 126 0.00 -2.36 11.51
CA PHE A 126 0.37 -0.98 11.77
C PHE A 126 1.89 -0.95 11.86
N ARG A 127 2.55 -0.36 10.86
CA ARG A 127 4.02 -0.35 10.76
C ARG A 127 4.54 0.91 10.09
N ILE A 128 5.79 1.22 10.36
CA ILE A 128 6.49 2.37 9.81
C ILE A 128 7.71 1.87 9.04
N TYR A 129 7.87 2.34 7.82
CA TYR A 129 9.03 2.08 6.96
C TYR A 129 9.74 3.41 6.71
N GLN A 130 11.05 3.47 6.93
CA GLN A 130 11.84 4.68 6.76
C GLN A 130 13.02 4.43 5.83
N HIS A 131 13.34 5.45 5.00
CA HIS A 131 14.50 5.45 4.10
C HIS A 131 14.57 4.24 3.16
N GLN A 132 13.43 3.78 2.66
CA GLN A 132 13.30 2.66 1.74
C GLN A 132 12.56 3.08 0.48
N THR A 133 12.93 2.46 -0.65
CA THR A 133 12.19 2.55 -1.90
C THR A 133 10.91 1.69 -1.82
N VAL A 134 9.94 1.93 -2.70
CA VAL A 134 8.74 1.08 -2.77
C VAL A 134 9.08 -0.39 -3.02
N PRO A 135 9.97 -0.75 -3.97
CA PRO A 135 10.40 -2.15 -4.12
C PRO A 135 11.07 -2.73 -2.88
N GLU A 136 11.94 -1.97 -2.18
CA GLU A 136 12.58 -2.42 -0.93
C GLU A 136 11.57 -2.69 0.18
N ILE A 137 10.54 -1.85 0.33
CA ILE A 137 9.46 -2.08 1.31
C ILE A 137 8.71 -3.38 0.99
N VAL A 138 8.33 -3.57 -0.27
CA VAL A 138 7.62 -4.79 -0.71
C VAL A 138 8.49 -6.02 -0.48
N GLU A 139 9.75 -6.00 -0.89
CA GLU A 139 10.70 -7.09 -0.67
C GLU A 139 10.89 -7.40 0.83
N SER A 140 11.02 -6.36 1.66
CA SER A 140 11.13 -6.52 3.11
C SER A 140 9.93 -7.24 3.71
N ILE A 141 8.72 -6.89 3.30
CA ILE A 141 7.49 -7.56 3.76
C ILE A 141 7.48 -9.02 3.33
N LEU A 142 7.73 -9.29 2.05
CA LEU A 142 7.72 -10.64 1.49
C LEU A 142 8.73 -11.55 2.19
N ARG A 143 9.97 -11.07 2.39
CA ARG A 143 11.05 -11.86 3.00
C ARG A 143 10.93 -11.99 4.51
N SER A 144 10.80 -10.88 5.21
CA SER A 144 10.95 -10.88 6.68
C SER A 144 9.71 -11.34 7.42
N ARG A 145 8.53 -11.22 6.81
CA ARG A 145 7.25 -11.53 7.46
C ARG A 145 6.55 -12.76 6.91
N HIS A 146 6.85 -13.13 5.67
CA HIS A 146 6.14 -14.21 4.98
C HIS A 146 7.07 -15.28 4.39
N ASP A 147 8.37 -15.23 4.71
CA ASP A 147 9.37 -16.23 4.33
C ASP A 147 9.45 -16.49 2.81
N PHE A 148 9.15 -15.47 1.98
CA PHE A 148 9.38 -15.55 0.54
C PHE A 148 10.88 -15.52 0.27
N ARG A 149 11.32 -16.39 -0.64
CA ARG A 149 12.72 -16.48 -1.05
C ARG A 149 12.91 -15.88 -2.43
N GLY A 150 14.15 -15.71 -2.87
CA GLY A 150 14.46 -15.16 -4.18
C GLY A 150 13.94 -15.97 -5.37
N GLN A 151 13.46 -17.18 -5.15
CA GLN A 151 12.80 -18.03 -6.15
C GLN A 151 11.28 -17.79 -6.23
N ASP A 152 10.67 -17.20 -5.21
CA ASP A 152 9.22 -17.01 -5.11
C ASP A 152 8.76 -15.71 -5.79
N PHE A 153 9.68 -14.76 -5.96
CA PHE A 153 9.40 -13.47 -6.60
C PHE A 153 10.67 -12.82 -7.14
N PHE A 154 10.49 -11.91 -8.11
CA PHE A 154 11.56 -11.02 -8.55
C PHE A 154 11.01 -9.70 -9.11
N PHE A 155 11.84 -8.66 -9.00
CA PHE A 155 11.60 -7.38 -9.63
C PHE A 155 12.40 -7.29 -10.92
N ASN A 156 11.70 -7.04 -12.03
CA ASN A 156 12.31 -6.73 -13.32
C ASN A 156 11.80 -5.36 -13.74
N LEU A 157 12.49 -4.33 -13.25
CA LEU A 157 12.13 -2.93 -13.37
C LEU A 157 13.08 -2.24 -14.34
N LEU A 158 12.55 -1.29 -15.10
CA LEU A 158 13.35 -0.42 -15.96
C LEU A 158 13.94 0.73 -15.16
N TRP A 159 13.17 1.25 -14.20
CA TRP A 159 13.50 2.46 -13.48
C TRP A 159 14.02 2.18 -12.07
N GLU A 160 14.86 3.10 -11.58
CA GLU A 160 15.28 3.15 -10.19
C GLU A 160 14.33 4.05 -9.40
N TYR A 161 13.96 3.63 -8.20
CA TYR A 161 13.01 4.34 -7.34
C TYR A 161 13.72 5.05 -6.20
N PRO A 162 13.31 6.29 -5.82
CA PRO A 162 13.93 7.01 -4.72
C PRO A 162 13.52 6.42 -3.37
N LYS A 163 14.37 6.63 -2.38
CA LYS A 163 14.06 6.29 -0.99
C LYS A 163 13.09 7.31 -0.41
N ARG A 164 11.94 6.84 0.03
CA ARG A 164 10.95 7.65 0.75
C ARG A 164 11.40 7.87 2.18
N LEU A 165 11.18 9.06 2.73
CA LEU A 165 11.54 9.37 4.12
C LEU A 165 10.80 8.48 5.11
N GLN A 166 9.51 8.34 4.92
CA GLN A 166 8.65 7.46 5.73
C GLN A 166 7.42 7.04 4.92
N VAL A 167 7.02 5.79 5.09
CA VAL A 167 5.75 5.25 4.59
C VAL A 167 5.09 4.51 5.75
N MET A 168 3.80 4.73 5.94
CA MET A 168 3.06 4.12 7.03
C MET A 168 2.01 3.14 6.50
N GLN A 169 2.07 1.90 6.96
CA GLN A 169 0.98 0.94 6.87
C GLN A 169 0.06 1.17 8.06
N TYR A 170 -1.20 1.51 7.81
CA TYR A 170 -2.14 1.85 8.87
C TYR A 170 -3.44 1.06 8.75
N GLY A 171 -3.55 -0.02 9.52
CA GLY A 171 -4.74 -0.86 9.56
C GLY A 171 -5.02 -1.64 8.29
N GLU A 172 -4.04 -1.81 7.42
CA GLU A 172 -4.11 -2.54 6.16
C GLU A 172 -3.58 -3.97 6.31
N SER A 173 -4.07 -4.90 5.50
CA SER A 173 -3.39 -6.17 5.30
C SER A 173 -2.09 -5.95 4.50
N ASP A 174 -1.15 -6.88 4.59
CA ASP A 174 0.10 -6.76 3.84
C ASP A 174 -0.13 -6.77 2.34
N LEU A 175 -1.08 -7.57 1.85
CA LEU A 175 -1.44 -7.58 0.43
C LEU A 175 -2.02 -6.24 -0.03
N ALA A 176 -2.94 -5.66 0.73
CA ALA A 176 -3.54 -4.36 0.39
C ALA A 176 -2.48 -3.25 0.38
N PHE A 177 -1.60 -3.25 1.38
CA PHE A 177 -0.50 -2.28 1.48
C PHE A 177 0.48 -2.39 0.31
N ILE A 178 0.93 -3.62 -0.02
CA ILE A 178 1.79 -3.89 -1.17
C ILE A 178 1.12 -3.44 -2.47
N SER A 179 -0.14 -3.83 -2.69
CA SER A 179 -0.88 -3.48 -3.91
C SER A 179 -1.03 -1.98 -4.08
N ARG A 180 -1.33 -1.26 -2.98
CA ARG A 180 -1.43 0.20 -2.96
C ARG A 180 -0.10 0.88 -3.33
N LEU A 181 0.99 0.48 -2.68
CA LEU A 181 2.31 1.07 -2.96
C LEU A 181 2.76 0.84 -4.39
N LEU A 182 2.60 -0.39 -4.90
CA LEU A 182 2.93 -0.71 -6.28
C LEU A 182 2.07 0.09 -7.27
N ALA A 183 0.77 0.21 -7.00
CA ALA A 183 -0.13 1.00 -7.83
C ALA A 183 0.24 2.49 -7.82
N GLU A 184 0.63 3.06 -6.68
CA GLU A 184 1.07 4.47 -6.59
C GLU A 184 2.18 4.78 -7.60
N VAL A 185 3.18 3.90 -7.72
CA VAL A 185 4.34 4.09 -8.61
C VAL A 185 4.19 3.39 -9.96
N GLY A 186 3.01 2.81 -10.24
CA GLY A 186 2.70 2.21 -11.53
C GLY A 186 3.35 0.85 -11.80
N ILE A 187 3.87 0.18 -10.79
CA ILE A 187 4.38 -1.19 -10.90
C ILE A 187 3.20 -2.15 -10.94
N TRP A 188 3.19 -3.02 -11.94
CA TRP A 188 2.24 -4.11 -12.10
C TRP A 188 2.89 -5.45 -11.87
N TYR A 189 2.10 -6.49 -11.56
CA TYR A 189 2.62 -7.84 -11.39
C TYR A 189 1.74 -8.87 -12.07
N ARG A 190 2.35 -10.02 -12.33
CA ARG A 190 1.69 -11.24 -12.81
C ARG A 190 2.26 -12.45 -12.10
N PHE A 191 1.57 -13.57 -12.25
CA PHE A 191 2.04 -14.86 -11.75
C PHE A 191 2.56 -15.72 -12.91
N THR A 192 3.72 -16.33 -12.69
CA THR A 192 4.31 -17.33 -13.55
C THR A 192 4.62 -18.60 -12.74
N ARG A 193 5.11 -19.62 -13.39
CA ARG A 193 5.47 -20.87 -12.75
C ARG A 193 6.94 -21.17 -12.95
N ASP A 194 7.64 -21.52 -11.88
CA ASP A 194 8.92 -22.23 -11.99
C ASP A 194 8.64 -23.73 -12.18
N GLU A 195 8.91 -24.25 -13.37
CA GLU A 195 8.64 -25.67 -13.70
C GLU A 195 9.55 -26.63 -12.91
N ARG A 196 10.78 -26.21 -12.59
CA ARG A 196 11.75 -27.03 -11.88
C ARG A 196 11.39 -27.20 -10.41
N LEU A 197 10.99 -26.09 -9.76
CA LEU A 197 10.65 -26.09 -8.35
C LEU A 197 9.16 -26.37 -8.09
N ASN A 198 8.34 -26.29 -9.15
CA ASN A 198 6.89 -26.48 -9.11
C ASN A 198 6.20 -25.52 -8.14
N ILE A 199 6.57 -24.26 -8.20
CA ILE A 199 6.02 -23.17 -7.37
C ILE A 199 5.46 -22.06 -8.26
N ASP A 200 4.56 -21.25 -7.69
CA ASP A 200 4.15 -19.96 -8.24
C ASP A 200 5.25 -18.92 -8.01
N VAL A 201 5.44 -18.05 -8.98
CA VAL A 201 6.41 -16.95 -8.93
C VAL A 201 5.70 -15.66 -9.23
N VAL A 202 5.92 -14.63 -8.41
CA VAL A 202 5.41 -13.27 -8.64
C VAL A 202 6.46 -12.45 -9.38
N GLU A 203 6.10 -11.93 -10.53
CA GLU A 203 6.95 -11.05 -11.32
C GLU A 203 6.43 -9.62 -11.25
N PHE A 204 7.26 -8.69 -10.78
CA PHE A 204 6.95 -7.25 -10.68
C PHE A 204 7.62 -6.49 -11.82
N HIS A 205 6.85 -5.65 -12.51
CA HIS A 205 7.27 -4.91 -13.69
C HIS A 205 6.70 -3.49 -13.70
N ASP A 206 7.40 -2.55 -14.35
CA ASP A 206 7.00 -1.15 -14.45
C ASP A 206 6.82 -0.64 -15.89
N HIS A 207 7.20 -1.46 -16.89
CA HIS A 207 7.23 -1.05 -18.29
C HIS A 207 6.62 -2.09 -19.23
N GLN A 208 6.02 -1.63 -20.37
CA GLN A 208 5.36 -2.51 -21.36
C GLN A 208 6.30 -3.45 -22.10
N ARG A 209 7.61 -3.21 -22.10
CA ARG A 209 8.58 -4.13 -22.72
C ARG A 209 8.67 -5.49 -22.02
N PHE A 210 8.18 -5.57 -20.79
CA PHE A 210 8.16 -6.81 -20.00
C PHE A 210 6.91 -7.65 -20.23
N TYR A 211 6.01 -7.24 -21.13
CA TYR A 211 4.93 -8.12 -21.57
C TYR A 211 5.49 -9.34 -22.32
N GLN A 212 4.72 -10.40 -22.33
CA GLN A 212 5.09 -11.62 -23.06
C GLN A 212 4.60 -11.51 -24.51
N PHE A 213 5.52 -11.36 -25.43
CA PHE A 213 5.25 -11.25 -26.87
C PHE A 213 5.23 -12.62 -27.56
N GLY A 214 4.75 -12.65 -28.81
CA GLY A 214 4.79 -13.83 -29.67
C GLY A 214 3.62 -14.79 -29.48
N VAL A 215 2.53 -14.35 -28.84
CA VAL A 215 1.29 -15.13 -28.72
C VAL A 215 0.38 -14.78 -29.90
N GLU A 216 0.01 -15.78 -30.69
CA GLU A 216 -0.83 -15.65 -31.88
C GLU A 216 -2.00 -16.63 -31.82
N VAL A 217 -3.21 -16.16 -32.16
CA VAL A 217 -4.40 -17.00 -32.22
C VAL A 217 -5.30 -16.52 -33.36
N ASP A 218 -5.91 -17.47 -34.09
CA ASP A 218 -6.78 -17.16 -35.20
C ASP A 218 -8.20 -16.77 -34.75
N TYR A 219 -8.76 -15.76 -35.40
CA TYR A 219 -10.17 -15.41 -35.25
C TYR A 219 -11.02 -16.34 -36.09
N LEU A 220 -11.83 -17.13 -35.43
CA LEU A 220 -12.80 -18.03 -36.08
C LEU A 220 -14.18 -17.78 -35.46
N PRO A 221 -15.11 -17.13 -36.19
CA PRO A 221 -16.48 -17.02 -35.74
C PRO A 221 -17.09 -18.41 -35.58
N PRO A 222 -17.88 -18.67 -34.54
CA PRO A 222 -18.44 -19.99 -34.28
C PRO A 222 -19.34 -20.40 -35.43
N SER A 223 -18.85 -21.27 -36.29
CA SER A 223 -19.63 -22.01 -37.28
C SER A 223 -19.96 -23.36 -36.66
N GLY A 224 -21.23 -23.68 -36.49
CA GLY A 224 -21.75 -24.76 -35.64
C GLY A 224 -21.28 -26.18 -35.87
N MET A 225 -20.19 -26.46 -36.62
CA MET A 225 -19.80 -27.82 -36.98
C MET A 225 -18.30 -28.13 -37.09
N SER A 226 -17.37 -27.20 -36.86
CA SER A 226 -15.96 -27.60 -36.97
C SER A 226 -15.12 -27.05 -35.83
N SER A 227 -14.64 -27.95 -34.96
CA SER A 227 -13.40 -27.70 -34.23
C SER A 227 -12.26 -27.87 -35.24
N SER A 228 -11.58 -26.78 -35.59
CA SER A 228 -10.43 -26.82 -36.54
C SER A 228 -9.23 -27.60 -36.00
N GLY A 229 -9.27 -28.10 -34.76
CA GLY A 229 -8.15 -28.74 -34.07
C GLY A 229 -7.04 -27.75 -33.65
N HIS A 230 -7.22 -26.46 -33.90
CA HIS A 230 -6.33 -25.37 -33.50
C HIS A 230 -7.04 -24.45 -32.52
N ASP A 231 -6.29 -23.83 -31.64
CA ASP A 231 -6.80 -22.83 -30.74
C ASP A 231 -7.30 -21.60 -31.51
N SER A 232 -8.41 -21.02 -31.09
CA SER A 232 -9.05 -19.90 -31.76
C SER A 232 -9.66 -18.93 -30.77
N VAL A 233 -9.96 -17.72 -31.25
CA VAL A 233 -10.74 -16.71 -30.52
C VAL A 233 -12.02 -16.37 -31.28
N TRP A 234 -13.09 -16.10 -30.54
CA TRP A 234 -14.40 -15.71 -31.09
C TRP A 234 -15.12 -14.75 -30.13
N ALA A 235 -16.33 -14.34 -30.49
CA ALA A 235 -17.15 -13.42 -29.71
C ALA A 235 -16.39 -12.14 -29.29
N LEU A 236 -15.57 -11.61 -30.20
CA LEU A 236 -14.77 -10.42 -29.98
C LEU A 236 -15.68 -9.19 -29.82
N GLN A 237 -15.51 -8.47 -28.72
CA GLN A 237 -16.27 -7.26 -28.39
C GLN A 237 -15.30 -6.13 -28.04
N SER A 238 -15.68 -4.90 -28.41
CA SER A 238 -14.96 -3.70 -28.03
C SER A 238 -15.90 -2.69 -27.40
N SER A 239 -15.48 -2.05 -26.33
CA SER A 239 -16.16 -0.94 -25.69
C SER A 239 -15.24 0.27 -25.70
N HIS A 240 -15.78 1.44 -26.01
CA HIS A 240 -15.04 2.69 -26.06
C HIS A 240 -15.75 3.72 -25.22
N GLN A 241 -14.99 4.48 -24.43
CA GLN A 241 -15.51 5.56 -23.61
C GLN A 241 -14.63 6.81 -23.69
N VAL A 242 -15.22 7.94 -23.42
CA VAL A 242 -14.48 9.19 -23.28
C VAL A 242 -13.76 9.17 -21.94
N VAL A 243 -12.48 9.52 -21.97
CA VAL A 243 -11.63 9.61 -20.78
C VAL A 243 -11.04 11.02 -20.66
N GLU A 244 -10.42 11.29 -19.55
CA GLU A 244 -9.79 12.57 -19.24
C GLU A 244 -8.70 12.90 -20.27
N ARG A 245 -8.72 14.17 -20.75
CA ARG A 245 -7.79 14.65 -21.77
C ARG A 245 -6.41 14.89 -21.19
N HIS A 246 -6.36 15.53 -20.02
CA HIS A 246 -5.11 15.90 -19.36
C HIS A 246 -5.24 15.74 -17.85
N VAL A 247 -4.09 15.56 -17.25
CA VAL A 247 -3.95 15.48 -15.81
C VAL A 247 -3.24 16.73 -15.32
N ASN A 248 -3.84 17.39 -14.34
CA ASN A 248 -3.22 18.45 -13.56
C ASN A 248 -2.84 17.89 -12.20
N ILE A 249 -1.61 18.16 -11.77
CA ILE A 249 -1.11 17.76 -10.47
C ILE A 249 -0.61 18.95 -9.69
N ARG A 250 -0.76 18.92 -8.39
CA ARG A 250 -0.20 19.90 -7.48
C ARG A 250 0.18 19.28 -6.16
N ALA A 251 1.39 19.62 -5.69
CA ALA A 251 1.87 19.23 -4.38
C ALA A 251 2.28 20.46 -3.56
N TYR A 252 2.44 20.25 -2.26
CA TYR A 252 3.01 21.22 -1.34
C TYR A 252 4.04 20.55 -0.46
N ASP A 253 5.29 21.06 -0.50
CA ASP A 253 6.36 20.63 0.41
C ASP A 253 6.69 21.76 1.40
N PRO A 254 6.39 21.61 2.69
CA PRO A 254 6.71 22.62 3.68
C PRO A 254 8.20 22.80 3.95
N ARG A 255 9.05 21.91 3.45
CA ARG A 255 10.52 22.03 3.52
C ARG A 255 11.09 22.93 2.42
N ASN A 256 10.34 23.11 1.35
CA ASN A 256 10.66 24.02 0.25
C ASN A 256 9.40 24.69 -0.26
N VAL A 257 8.92 25.69 0.46
CA VAL A 257 7.66 26.42 0.18
C VAL A 257 7.66 27.18 -1.14
N HIS A 258 8.85 27.45 -1.71
CA HIS A 258 9.04 28.14 -2.99
C HIS A 258 9.14 27.19 -4.17
N ALA A 259 9.15 25.87 -3.95
CA ALA A 259 9.19 24.89 -5.02
C ALA A 259 7.92 25.02 -5.88
N HIS A 260 8.12 25.12 -7.19
CA HIS A 260 7.02 25.09 -8.16
C HIS A 260 6.62 23.63 -8.40
N LEU A 261 5.57 23.20 -7.71
CA LEU A 261 5.11 21.80 -7.68
C LEU A 261 3.71 21.66 -8.30
N ASP A 262 3.47 22.33 -9.42
CA ASP A 262 2.25 22.18 -10.20
C ASP A 262 2.57 22.03 -11.68
N GLY A 263 1.77 21.22 -12.37
CA GLY A 263 1.98 20.98 -13.80
C GLY A 263 0.84 20.22 -14.44
N GLU A 264 0.81 20.32 -15.76
CA GLU A 264 -0.18 19.69 -16.63
C GLU A 264 0.49 18.75 -17.61
N LEU A 265 -0.12 17.59 -17.83
CA LEU A 265 0.34 16.60 -18.81
C LEU A 265 -0.83 16.08 -19.65
N ASP A 266 -0.68 16.14 -20.98
CA ASP A 266 -1.52 15.48 -21.97
C ASP A 266 -0.65 14.58 -22.87
N GLN A 267 -0.68 13.27 -22.66
CA GLN A 267 0.03 12.30 -23.49
C GLN A 267 -0.63 12.05 -24.85
N THR A 268 -1.90 12.41 -24.98
CA THR A 268 -2.67 12.20 -26.22
C THR A 268 -2.54 13.34 -27.22
N ARG A 269 -1.99 14.47 -26.78
CA ARG A 269 -1.88 15.70 -27.57
C ARG A 269 -3.20 16.13 -28.21
N GLY A 270 -4.29 16.00 -27.46
CA GLY A 270 -5.62 16.39 -27.90
C GLY A 270 -6.32 15.39 -28.81
N ALA A 271 -6.00 14.10 -28.73
CA ALA A 271 -6.66 13.06 -29.52
C ALA A 271 -8.18 13.04 -29.28
N SER A 272 -8.94 12.67 -30.33
CA SER A 272 -10.39 12.48 -30.23
C SER A 272 -10.77 11.43 -29.17
N GLY A 273 -11.92 11.59 -28.52
CA GLY A 273 -12.39 10.68 -27.47
C GLY A 273 -11.75 10.95 -26.09
N THR A 274 -11.22 12.18 -25.92
CA THR A 274 -10.78 12.67 -24.61
C THR A 274 -11.49 13.98 -24.28
N TYR A 275 -11.82 14.20 -23.00
CA TYR A 275 -12.51 15.41 -22.56
C TYR A 275 -12.20 15.69 -21.08
N GLY A 276 -12.14 16.98 -20.72
CA GLY A 276 -12.00 17.41 -19.33
C GLY A 276 -10.61 17.26 -18.76
N GLU A 277 -10.51 17.64 -17.52
CA GLU A 277 -9.31 17.68 -16.70
C GLU A 277 -9.47 16.73 -15.51
N ALA A 278 -8.42 16.00 -15.17
CA ALA A 278 -8.28 15.32 -13.90
C ALA A 278 -7.28 16.08 -13.03
N TYR A 279 -7.77 16.71 -11.96
CA TYR A 279 -6.92 17.43 -11.02
C TYR A 279 -6.57 16.57 -9.80
N HIS A 280 -5.28 16.38 -9.54
CA HIS A 280 -4.75 15.64 -8.40
C HIS A 280 -3.96 16.58 -7.49
N TYR A 281 -4.40 16.70 -6.24
CA TYR A 281 -3.76 17.52 -5.22
C TYR A 281 -3.16 16.67 -4.12
N ALA A 282 -2.05 17.14 -3.54
CA ALA A 282 -1.32 16.48 -2.45
C ALA A 282 -0.61 15.17 -2.86
N GLU A 283 -0.18 15.08 -4.11
CA GLU A 283 0.69 13.99 -4.56
C GLU A 283 2.05 14.02 -3.82
N PRO A 284 2.69 12.84 -3.60
CA PRO A 284 3.85 12.73 -2.73
C PRO A 284 5.18 13.06 -3.39
N TYR A 285 5.26 14.09 -4.24
CA TYR A 285 6.49 14.48 -4.91
C TYR A 285 7.06 15.80 -4.38
N THR A 286 8.37 15.96 -4.50
CA THR A 286 9.13 17.14 -4.04
C THR A 286 9.81 17.91 -5.18
N GLU A 287 9.77 17.36 -6.39
CA GLU A 287 10.29 17.97 -7.62
C GLU A 287 9.41 17.60 -8.80
N MET A 288 9.37 18.44 -9.82
CA MET A 288 8.51 18.22 -11.00
C MET A 288 9.13 17.29 -12.03
N GLY A 289 10.45 17.30 -12.19
CA GLY A 289 11.12 16.71 -13.35
C GLY A 289 10.93 17.55 -14.62
N ASP A 290 11.43 17.04 -15.75
CA ASP A 290 11.27 17.69 -17.05
C ASP A 290 10.00 17.18 -17.75
N ARG A 291 9.09 18.10 -18.11
CA ARG A 291 7.85 17.80 -18.84
C ARG A 291 8.11 17.10 -20.19
N TYR A 292 9.22 17.40 -20.82
CA TYR A 292 9.58 16.91 -22.15
C TYR A 292 10.56 15.75 -22.13
N ALA A 293 10.97 15.29 -20.96
CA ALA A 293 11.85 14.13 -20.85
C ALA A 293 11.22 12.90 -21.49
N TYR A 294 12.05 12.11 -22.15
CA TYR A 294 11.65 10.76 -22.58
C TYR A 294 11.37 9.89 -21.37
N ASP A 295 10.64 8.80 -21.58
CA ASP A 295 10.25 7.91 -20.49
C ASP A 295 11.44 7.42 -19.64
N ASP A 296 12.57 7.15 -20.31
CA ASP A 296 13.78 6.63 -19.66
C ASP A 296 14.58 7.70 -18.87
N ASP A 297 14.34 8.98 -19.15
CA ASP A 297 15.08 10.10 -18.54
C ASP A 297 14.27 10.83 -17.45
N LEU A 298 12.98 10.51 -17.28
CA LEU A 298 12.13 11.16 -16.29
C LEU A 298 12.40 10.59 -14.90
N PRO A 299 12.81 11.44 -13.91
CA PRO A 299 13.01 10.96 -12.55
C PRO A 299 11.75 10.32 -11.99
N THR A 300 11.88 9.09 -11.50
CA THR A 300 10.77 8.37 -10.85
C THR A 300 10.30 9.11 -9.61
N GLU A 301 8.99 9.02 -9.34
CA GLU A 301 8.32 9.74 -8.26
C GLU A 301 8.42 11.28 -8.34
N SER A 302 8.82 11.84 -9.50
CA SER A 302 8.66 13.27 -9.78
C SER A 302 7.21 13.63 -10.17
N GLY A 303 6.88 14.91 -10.19
CA GLY A 303 5.55 15.38 -10.53
C GLY A 303 5.08 14.89 -11.90
N TYR A 304 5.89 15.05 -12.95
CA TYR A 304 5.53 14.56 -14.29
C TYR A 304 5.50 13.04 -14.39
N PHE A 305 6.30 12.32 -13.60
CA PHE A 305 6.18 10.88 -13.49
C PHE A 305 4.80 10.46 -12.95
N TYR A 306 4.34 11.06 -11.86
CA TYR A 306 3.00 10.79 -11.32
C TYR A 306 1.90 11.22 -12.30
N ALA A 307 2.01 12.40 -12.92
CA ALA A 307 1.05 12.85 -13.92
C ALA A 307 0.91 11.86 -15.07
N ARG A 308 2.03 11.30 -15.55
CA ARG A 308 2.07 10.28 -16.61
C ARG A 308 1.36 9.01 -16.19
N ILE A 309 1.71 8.43 -15.04
CA ILE A 309 1.07 7.21 -14.53
C ILE A 309 -0.42 7.42 -14.29
N ARG A 310 -0.83 8.58 -13.78
CA ARG A 310 -2.25 8.94 -13.59
C ARG A 310 -2.96 8.98 -14.94
N HIS A 311 -2.38 9.64 -15.93
CA HIS A 311 -2.98 9.74 -17.25
C HIS A 311 -3.05 8.39 -17.97
N GLU A 312 -2.02 7.54 -17.86
CA GLU A 312 -2.04 6.19 -18.41
C GLU A 312 -3.20 5.35 -17.86
N ARG A 313 -3.55 5.49 -16.57
CA ARG A 313 -4.72 4.80 -15.99
C ARG A 313 -6.03 5.20 -16.68
N TYR A 314 -6.22 6.49 -16.94
CA TYR A 314 -7.39 6.94 -17.69
C TYR A 314 -7.37 6.39 -19.12
N LEU A 315 -6.22 6.43 -19.77
CA LEU A 315 -6.07 5.89 -21.13
C LEU A 315 -6.26 4.37 -21.19
N ASN A 316 -5.87 3.61 -20.16
CA ASN A 316 -6.12 2.17 -20.08
C ASN A 316 -7.63 1.85 -20.09
N SER A 317 -8.47 2.74 -19.55
CA SER A 317 -9.92 2.55 -19.52
C SER A 317 -10.64 3.01 -20.79
N ARG A 318 -9.94 3.71 -21.72
CA ARG A 318 -10.53 4.28 -22.94
C ARG A 318 -11.13 3.23 -23.87
N THR A 319 -10.45 2.10 -24.00
CA THR A 319 -10.88 1.00 -24.87
C THR A 319 -10.73 -0.32 -24.13
N GLY A 320 -11.87 -0.93 -23.81
CA GLY A 320 -11.94 -2.28 -23.27
C GLY A 320 -12.24 -3.27 -24.41
N LEU A 321 -11.49 -4.34 -24.43
CA LEU A 321 -11.61 -5.44 -25.39
C LEU A 321 -11.92 -6.73 -24.65
N SER A 322 -12.76 -7.58 -25.21
CA SER A 322 -13.04 -8.91 -24.65
C SER A 322 -13.31 -9.92 -25.73
N GLY A 323 -13.17 -11.18 -25.37
CA GLY A 323 -13.44 -12.29 -26.27
C GLY A 323 -13.41 -13.61 -25.55
N VAL A 324 -13.68 -14.66 -26.29
CA VAL A 324 -13.64 -16.04 -25.81
C VAL A 324 -12.61 -16.80 -26.61
N SER A 325 -11.88 -17.71 -25.97
CA SER A 325 -10.86 -18.56 -26.61
C SER A 325 -10.98 -20.02 -26.16
N SER A 326 -10.53 -20.92 -27.01
CA SER A 326 -10.27 -22.32 -26.66
C SER A 326 -8.87 -22.55 -26.10
N SER A 327 -7.98 -21.56 -26.17
CA SER A 327 -6.58 -21.72 -25.77
C SER A 327 -6.39 -21.70 -24.26
N ALA A 328 -5.86 -22.78 -23.72
CA ALA A 328 -5.51 -22.89 -22.30
C ALA A 328 -4.24 -22.11 -21.94
N THR A 329 -3.50 -21.59 -22.93
CA THR A 329 -2.20 -20.92 -22.70
C THR A 329 -2.33 -19.41 -22.53
N LEU A 330 -3.52 -18.85 -22.76
CA LEU A 330 -3.75 -17.42 -22.57
C LEU A 330 -3.60 -17.03 -21.10
N ALA A 331 -2.85 -15.95 -20.85
CA ALA A 331 -2.56 -15.46 -19.50
C ALA A 331 -2.44 -13.93 -19.49
N PRO A 332 -2.68 -13.29 -18.33
CA PRO A 332 -2.47 -11.86 -18.16
C PRO A 332 -1.03 -11.44 -18.46
N GLY A 333 -0.87 -10.28 -19.11
CA GLY A 333 0.43 -9.74 -19.50
C GLY A 333 0.97 -10.27 -20.82
N GLN A 334 0.21 -11.10 -21.54
CA GLN A 334 0.53 -11.52 -22.90
C GLN A 334 0.09 -10.46 -23.93
N VAL A 335 0.94 -10.22 -24.92
CA VAL A 335 0.60 -9.45 -26.12
C VAL A 335 0.11 -10.42 -27.19
N LEU A 336 -1.18 -10.38 -27.43
CA LEU A 336 -1.86 -11.27 -28.38
C LEU A 336 -2.00 -10.60 -29.75
N THR A 337 -1.56 -11.30 -30.79
CA THR A 337 -1.87 -11.01 -32.18
C THR A 337 -3.05 -11.89 -32.61
N VAL A 338 -4.12 -11.26 -33.05
CA VAL A 338 -5.30 -11.97 -33.56
C VAL A 338 -5.25 -11.96 -35.09
N ASN A 339 -5.08 -13.15 -35.68
CA ASN A 339 -5.04 -13.33 -37.13
C ASN A 339 -6.44 -13.62 -37.69
N GLY A 340 -6.61 -13.64 -39.02
CA GLY A 340 -7.87 -14.06 -39.64
C GLY A 340 -8.92 -12.93 -39.78
N GLY A 341 -8.50 -11.65 -39.77
CA GLY A 341 -9.38 -10.50 -40.01
C GLY A 341 -10.26 -10.14 -38.83
N PRO A 342 -9.71 -9.95 -37.63
CA PRO A 342 -10.48 -9.50 -36.47
C PRO A 342 -11.03 -8.08 -36.68
N PRO A 343 -11.97 -7.62 -35.83
CA PRO A 343 -12.39 -6.22 -35.82
C PRO A 343 -11.22 -5.25 -35.61
N GLN A 344 -11.30 -4.05 -36.19
CA GLN A 344 -10.21 -3.06 -36.20
C GLN A 344 -9.68 -2.72 -34.80
N ALA A 345 -10.53 -2.74 -33.78
CA ALA A 345 -10.15 -2.43 -32.40
C ALA A 345 -9.11 -3.41 -31.80
N PHE A 346 -8.97 -4.61 -32.40
CA PHE A 346 -8.01 -5.65 -31.98
C PHE A 346 -6.67 -5.56 -32.73
N LEU A 347 -6.54 -4.61 -33.64
CA LEU A 347 -5.33 -4.44 -34.46
C LEU A 347 -4.45 -3.31 -33.93
N PRO A 348 -3.10 -3.42 -34.05
CA PRO A 348 -2.38 -4.60 -34.56
C PRO A 348 -2.19 -5.68 -33.50
N ARG A 349 -2.30 -5.36 -32.23
CA ARG A 349 -2.08 -6.27 -31.07
C ARG A 349 -2.86 -5.77 -29.86
N ILE A 350 -3.14 -6.69 -28.95
CA ILE A 350 -3.81 -6.40 -27.68
C ILE A 350 -3.02 -6.95 -26.51
N VAL A 351 -3.18 -6.37 -25.33
CA VAL A 351 -2.60 -6.86 -24.08
C VAL A 351 -3.71 -7.49 -23.25
N ILE A 352 -3.55 -8.77 -22.92
CA ILE A 352 -4.49 -9.47 -22.03
C ILE A 352 -4.30 -8.95 -20.60
N THR A 353 -5.35 -8.37 -20.04
CA THR A 353 -5.35 -7.85 -18.68
C THR A 353 -5.95 -8.81 -17.68
N ARG A 354 -6.91 -9.63 -18.11
CA ARG A 354 -7.60 -10.61 -17.28
C ARG A 354 -8.05 -11.82 -18.10
N VAL A 355 -8.06 -12.98 -17.49
CA VAL A 355 -8.67 -14.19 -18.03
C VAL A 355 -9.57 -14.85 -16.98
N THR A 356 -10.69 -15.39 -17.42
CA THR A 356 -11.56 -16.27 -16.63
C THR A 356 -11.68 -17.60 -17.35
N THR A 357 -11.19 -18.65 -16.75
CA THR A 357 -11.13 -19.99 -17.33
C THR A 357 -12.18 -20.87 -16.65
N ARG A 358 -12.95 -21.61 -17.44
CA ARG A 358 -13.93 -22.56 -16.92
C ARG A 358 -14.01 -23.80 -17.77
N ALA A 359 -14.24 -24.93 -17.11
CA ALA A 359 -14.59 -26.18 -17.73
C ALA A 359 -15.32 -27.08 -16.74
N ALA A 360 -16.12 -27.99 -17.28
CA ALA A 360 -16.74 -29.08 -16.52
C ALA A 360 -16.80 -30.33 -17.41
N ARG A 361 -17.08 -31.50 -16.84
CA ARG A 361 -17.21 -32.72 -17.64
C ARG A 361 -18.31 -32.66 -18.70
N ASP A 362 -19.37 -31.89 -18.42
CA ASP A 362 -20.52 -31.65 -19.28
C ASP A 362 -20.44 -30.36 -20.10
N ARG A 363 -19.34 -29.59 -19.97
CA ARG A 363 -19.14 -28.31 -20.64
C ARG A 363 -17.76 -28.23 -21.28
N SER A 364 -17.72 -27.57 -22.44
CA SER A 364 -16.46 -27.31 -23.12
C SER A 364 -15.57 -26.38 -22.30
N PHE A 365 -14.27 -26.55 -22.50
CA PHE A 365 -13.26 -25.64 -21.98
C PHE A 365 -13.34 -24.29 -22.67
N GLU A 366 -13.45 -23.22 -21.90
CA GLU A 366 -13.50 -21.85 -22.40
C GLU A 366 -12.65 -20.92 -21.54
N VAL A 367 -11.98 -19.97 -22.21
CA VAL A 367 -11.25 -18.88 -21.62
C VAL A 367 -11.89 -17.58 -22.08
N ASN A 368 -12.55 -16.86 -21.18
CA ASN A 368 -12.99 -15.48 -21.43
C ASN A 368 -11.82 -14.57 -21.10
N PHE A 369 -11.42 -13.69 -22.00
CA PHE A 369 -10.37 -12.73 -21.76
C PHE A 369 -10.87 -11.29 -21.84
N GLU A 370 -10.26 -10.45 -21.02
CA GLU A 370 -10.34 -9.00 -21.11
C GLU A 370 -8.97 -8.47 -21.52
N ALA A 371 -8.96 -7.43 -22.35
CA ALA A 371 -7.73 -6.90 -22.90
C ALA A 371 -7.85 -5.39 -23.15
N MET A 372 -6.72 -4.76 -23.39
CA MET A 372 -6.62 -3.39 -23.87
C MET A 372 -5.77 -3.36 -25.15
N PRO A 373 -5.87 -2.33 -26.01
CA PRO A 373 -4.97 -2.16 -27.14
C PRO A 373 -3.51 -2.09 -26.67
N TYR A 374 -2.61 -2.77 -27.36
CA TYR A 374 -1.19 -2.62 -27.11
C TYR A 374 -0.70 -1.25 -27.59
N SER A 375 0.08 -0.56 -26.75
CA SER A 375 0.73 0.71 -27.09
C SER A 375 2.22 0.64 -26.75
N GLN A 376 3.04 1.34 -27.53
CA GLN A 376 4.46 1.53 -27.24
C GLN A 376 4.71 2.64 -26.21
N THR A 377 3.72 3.50 -25.98
CA THR A 377 3.85 4.71 -25.15
C THR A 377 2.95 4.71 -23.91
N VAL A 378 1.99 3.79 -23.82
CA VAL A 378 1.06 3.66 -22.70
C VAL A 378 1.15 2.25 -22.14
N CYS A 379 1.58 2.15 -20.89
CA CYS A 379 1.66 0.90 -20.15
C CYS A 379 0.35 0.62 -19.40
N PHE A 380 0.08 -0.65 -19.11
CA PHE A 380 -0.93 -0.99 -18.10
C PHE A 380 -0.48 -0.46 -16.73
N ARG A 381 -1.39 0.26 -16.06
CA ARG A 381 -1.17 0.71 -14.69
C ARG A 381 -2.26 0.15 -13.78
N PRO A 382 -1.88 -0.46 -12.65
CA PRO A 382 -2.87 -0.98 -11.71
C PRO A 382 -3.84 0.12 -11.25
N PRO A 383 -5.11 -0.21 -10.99
CA PRO A 383 -6.04 0.72 -10.36
C PRO A 383 -5.47 1.21 -9.03
N LEU A 384 -5.72 2.50 -8.72
CA LEU A 384 -5.32 3.02 -7.41
C LEU A 384 -6.23 2.45 -6.33
N GLU A 385 -5.61 1.84 -5.35
CA GLU A 385 -6.27 1.47 -4.11
C GLU A 385 -6.47 2.72 -3.23
N ALA A 386 -7.58 2.76 -2.51
CA ALA A 386 -7.84 3.85 -1.57
C ALA A 386 -6.81 3.83 -0.42
N LYS A 387 -6.04 4.91 -0.30
CA LYS A 387 -5.12 5.08 0.83
C LYS A 387 -5.91 5.23 2.13
N PRO A 388 -5.55 4.53 3.23
CA PRO A 388 -6.21 4.74 4.51
C PRO A 388 -6.13 6.20 4.93
N GLN A 389 -7.23 6.72 5.45
CA GLN A 389 -7.27 8.06 6.01
C GLN A 389 -7.38 7.99 7.53
N ILE A 390 -6.51 8.70 8.22
CA ILE A 390 -6.54 8.81 9.67
C ILE A 390 -7.38 10.04 10.05
N ALA A 391 -8.58 9.77 10.51
CA ALA A 391 -9.45 10.82 11.06
C ALA A 391 -9.03 11.14 12.51
N GLY A 392 -8.76 12.42 12.79
CA GLY A 392 -8.35 12.87 14.12
C GLY A 392 -6.86 12.70 14.38
N THR A 393 -6.52 12.30 15.60
CA THR A 393 -5.12 12.22 16.06
C THR A 393 -4.75 10.83 16.56
N VAL A 394 -3.47 10.51 16.48
CA VAL A 394 -2.88 9.28 16.99
C VAL A 394 -1.90 9.64 18.12
N PRO A 395 -1.93 8.94 19.27
CA PRO A 395 -1.01 9.21 20.37
C PRO A 395 0.42 8.75 20.03
N ALA A 396 1.38 9.60 20.43
CA ALA A 396 2.80 9.32 20.30
C ALA A 396 3.57 9.98 21.46
N ARG A 397 4.84 9.63 21.61
CA ARG A 397 5.74 10.27 22.58
C ARG A 397 6.95 10.87 21.86
N VAL A 398 7.32 12.07 22.27
CA VAL A 398 8.55 12.73 21.80
C VAL A 398 9.76 11.92 22.22
N THR A 399 10.72 11.73 21.32
CA THR A 399 11.92 10.91 21.53
C THR A 399 13.22 11.72 21.38
N SER A 400 14.30 11.17 21.92
CA SER A 400 15.67 11.67 21.78
C SER A 400 16.65 10.50 21.71
N PRO A 401 17.76 10.61 20.99
CA PRO A 401 18.83 9.62 21.04
C PRO A 401 19.52 9.56 22.42
N GLN A 402 19.38 10.62 23.22
CA GLN A 402 19.93 10.67 24.57
C GLN A 402 18.90 10.19 25.59
N GLN A 403 19.26 9.18 26.38
CA GLN A 403 18.43 8.72 27.48
C GLN A 403 18.31 9.81 28.57
N HIS A 404 17.09 10.04 29.08
CA HIS A 404 16.78 11.06 30.09
C HIS A 404 17.23 12.48 29.71
N ASP A 405 17.16 12.81 28.42
CA ASP A 405 17.50 14.14 27.93
C ASP A 405 16.65 15.21 28.63
N PRO A 406 17.27 16.17 29.32
CA PRO A 406 16.54 17.23 30.01
C PRO A 406 16.07 18.34 29.04
N TYR A 407 16.49 18.29 27.78
CA TYR A 407 16.21 19.27 26.75
C TYR A 407 15.42 18.66 25.60
N ALA A 408 14.84 19.52 24.78
CA ALA A 408 14.16 19.10 23.56
C ALA A 408 15.17 18.66 22.51
N HIS A 409 14.93 17.49 21.90
CA HIS A 409 15.64 17.03 20.71
C HIS A 409 14.92 17.55 19.46
N ILE A 410 15.47 18.58 18.84
CA ILE A 410 14.91 19.25 17.66
C ILE A 410 16.00 19.40 16.57
N ASP A 411 15.56 19.51 15.32
CA ASP A 411 16.43 19.83 14.22
C ASP A 411 16.55 21.36 13.99
N LEU A 412 17.22 21.76 12.91
CA LEU A 412 17.42 23.17 12.57
C LEU A 412 16.12 23.90 12.24
N GLU A 413 15.05 23.21 11.86
CA GLU A 413 13.72 23.77 11.60
C GLU A 413 12.78 23.65 12.79
N GLY A 414 13.28 23.22 13.95
CA GLY A 414 12.49 23.09 15.18
C GLY A 414 11.46 21.97 15.16
N ARG A 415 11.72 20.90 14.36
CA ARG A 415 10.88 19.70 14.27
C ARG A 415 11.30 18.67 15.32
N TYR A 416 10.41 17.72 15.57
CA TYR A 416 10.57 16.69 16.59
C TYR A 416 10.53 15.29 15.98
N LYS A 417 11.11 14.33 16.67
CA LYS A 417 10.89 12.91 16.42
C LYS A 417 9.99 12.33 17.49
N VAL A 418 9.15 11.37 17.08
CA VAL A 418 8.19 10.74 17.97
C VAL A 418 8.18 9.22 17.79
N ASN A 419 7.85 8.51 18.86
CA ASN A 419 7.50 7.10 18.82
C ASN A 419 5.97 6.99 18.88
N PHE A 420 5.36 6.43 17.83
CA PHE A 420 3.92 6.16 17.79
C PHE A 420 3.59 4.98 18.70
N LEU A 421 2.54 5.12 19.54
CA LEU A 421 2.22 4.09 20.54
C LEU A 421 1.69 2.78 19.93
N PHE A 422 1.26 2.79 18.67
CA PHE A 422 0.90 1.57 17.95
C PHE A 422 2.10 0.79 17.40
N ASP A 423 3.26 1.46 17.26
CA ASP A 423 4.44 0.84 16.68
C ASP A 423 5.05 -0.20 17.64
N ARG A 424 5.25 -1.39 17.12
CA ARG A 424 5.82 -2.53 17.85
C ARG A 424 7.24 -2.86 17.41
N ASP A 425 7.74 -2.16 16.40
CA ASP A 425 9.10 -2.36 15.91
C ASP A 425 10.13 -1.70 16.85
N SER A 426 11.29 -2.31 16.97
CA SER A 426 12.37 -1.79 17.79
C SER A 426 13.25 -0.87 16.96
N TRP A 427 13.28 0.40 17.34
CA TRP A 427 14.11 1.41 16.72
C TRP A 427 15.27 1.81 17.64
N GLN A 428 16.30 2.39 17.03
CA GLN A 428 17.27 3.14 17.81
C GLN A 428 16.58 4.38 18.40
N PRO A 429 16.83 4.75 19.68
CA PRO A 429 16.26 5.94 20.27
C PRO A 429 16.51 7.20 19.40
N GLY A 430 15.48 7.98 19.15
CA GLY A 430 15.54 9.14 18.28
C GLY A 430 15.48 8.86 16.77
N ALA A 431 15.22 7.60 16.37
CA ALA A 431 15.09 7.19 14.98
C ALA A 431 13.71 6.58 14.64
N GLU A 432 12.73 6.72 15.54
CA GLU A 432 11.43 6.04 15.46
C GLU A 432 10.49 6.65 14.43
N SER A 433 10.77 7.87 13.96
CA SER A 433 9.97 8.56 12.93
C SER A 433 10.82 9.49 12.06
N LEU A 434 10.20 10.02 11.02
CA LEU A 434 10.70 11.21 10.36
C LEU A 434 10.63 12.43 11.31
N TRP A 435 11.18 13.58 10.90
CA TRP A 435 11.04 14.84 11.62
C TRP A 435 9.65 15.44 11.41
N LEU A 436 8.87 15.63 12.50
CA LEU A 436 7.52 16.18 12.49
C LEU A 436 7.51 17.65 12.90
N ARG A 437 6.78 18.47 12.15
CA ARG A 437 6.49 19.85 12.58
C ARG A 437 5.56 19.85 13.80
N LEU A 438 5.71 20.84 14.66
CA LEU A 438 4.76 21.12 15.74
C LEU A 438 3.86 22.28 15.33
N ALA A 439 2.55 22.06 15.30
CA ALA A 439 1.57 23.14 15.17
C ALA A 439 1.64 24.07 16.39
N ARG A 440 1.70 25.37 16.14
CA ARG A 440 1.83 26.39 17.18
C ARG A 440 0.73 27.44 17.02
N PRO A 441 0.22 28.02 18.11
CA PRO A 441 -0.80 29.04 18.03
C PRO A 441 -0.36 30.33 17.33
N TYR A 442 0.97 30.58 17.26
CA TYR A 442 1.55 31.76 16.67
C TYR A 442 2.93 31.44 16.08
N ALA A 443 3.09 31.69 14.78
CA ALA A 443 4.31 31.39 14.05
C ALA A 443 4.54 32.37 12.90
N GLY A 444 5.79 32.78 12.70
CA GLY A 444 6.26 33.63 11.62
C GLY A 444 7.77 33.49 11.47
N ASP A 445 8.37 34.33 10.61
CA ASP A 445 9.80 34.25 10.29
C ASP A 445 10.69 34.69 11.48
N THR A 446 10.33 35.78 12.14
CA THR A 446 11.10 36.39 13.24
C THR A 446 10.35 36.36 14.57
N HIS A 447 9.14 35.79 14.61
CA HIS A 447 8.28 35.79 15.78
C HIS A 447 7.48 34.47 15.90
N GLY A 448 7.08 34.14 17.12
CA GLY A 448 6.30 32.94 17.38
C GLY A 448 6.20 32.59 18.87
N LEU A 449 5.37 31.60 19.19
CA LEU A 449 5.31 30.97 20.50
C LEU A 449 6.05 29.63 20.46
N HIS A 450 7.24 29.59 21.05
CA HIS A 450 8.06 28.40 21.10
C HIS A 450 8.19 27.88 22.53
N LEU A 451 7.57 26.73 22.79
CA LEU A 451 7.65 25.97 24.03
C LEU A 451 8.20 24.58 23.70
N PRO A 452 9.49 24.31 24.00
CA PRO A 452 10.12 23.05 23.61
C PRO A 452 9.49 21.86 24.33
N LEU A 453 9.20 20.79 23.58
CA LEU A 453 8.72 19.53 24.12
C LEU A 453 9.92 18.65 24.48
N ILE A 454 10.01 18.26 25.74
CA ILE A 454 11.08 17.35 26.19
C ILE A 454 10.72 15.89 25.87
N PRO A 455 11.71 15.00 25.72
CA PRO A 455 11.49 13.57 25.47
C PRO A 455 10.56 12.93 26.51
N GLY A 456 9.72 12.03 26.04
CA GLY A 456 8.69 11.37 26.82
C GLY A 456 7.38 12.16 26.95
N THR A 457 7.31 13.41 26.47
CA THR A 457 6.02 14.14 26.40
C THR A 457 5.07 13.43 25.45
N GLU A 458 3.84 13.20 25.92
CA GLU A 458 2.78 12.66 25.08
C GLU A 458 2.28 13.74 24.12
N VAL A 459 2.07 13.36 22.87
CA VAL A 459 1.60 14.23 21.81
C VAL A 459 0.47 13.60 21.02
N ALA A 460 -0.45 14.42 20.59
CA ALA A 460 -1.48 14.10 19.63
C ALA A 460 -0.93 14.42 18.22
N VAL A 461 -0.68 13.40 17.41
CA VAL A 461 -0.20 13.55 16.05
C VAL A 461 -1.38 13.54 15.09
N ALA A 462 -1.54 14.59 14.31
CA ALA A 462 -2.50 14.69 13.22
C ALA A 462 -1.81 14.47 11.87
N PHE A 463 -2.61 14.33 10.83
CA PHE A 463 -2.15 13.98 9.50
C PHE A 463 -2.74 14.94 8.47
N GLU A 464 -1.90 15.51 7.61
CA GLU A 464 -2.36 16.41 6.55
C GLU A 464 -3.32 15.67 5.61
N GLN A 465 -4.56 16.13 5.52
CA GLN A 465 -5.65 15.48 4.77
C GLN A 465 -5.90 14.01 5.17
N GLY A 466 -5.52 13.62 6.37
CA GLY A 466 -5.63 12.23 6.84
C GLY A 466 -4.57 11.28 6.27
N ASP A 467 -3.61 11.77 5.49
CA ASP A 467 -2.57 10.94 4.87
C ASP A 467 -1.57 10.41 5.93
N PRO A 468 -1.49 9.08 6.16
CA PRO A 468 -0.58 8.48 7.14
C PRO A 468 0.89 8.88 6.96
N ASP A 469 1.31 9.19 5.73
CA ASP A 469 2.69 9.54 5.42
C ASP A 469 3.03 11.02 5.67
N ARG A 470 2.03 11.83 6.08
CA ARG A 470 2.18 13.28 6.31
C ARG A 470 1.81 13.70 7.73
N PRO A 471 2.49 13.14 8.75
CA PRO A 471 2.20 13.44 10.15
C PRO A 471 2.73 14.82 10.59
N TYR A 472 2.03 15.45 11.52
CA TYR A 472 2.52 16.59 12.28
C TYR A 472 1.99 16.55 13.72
N ILE A 473 2.72 17.11 14.66
CA ILE A 473 2.27 17.21 16.05
C ILE A 473 1.23 18.33 16.16
N ALA A 474 -0.01 17.99 16.52
CA ALA A 474 -1.08 18.95 16.71
C ALA A 474 -1.02 19.59 18.11
N HIS A 475 -0.85 18.77 19.14
CA HIS A 475 -0.88 19.19 20.53
C HIS A 475 0.02 18.32 21.40
N ALA A 476 0.50 18.88 22.51
CA ALA A 476 1.02 18.13 23.64
C ALA A 476 -0.09 17.83 24.64
N LEU A 477 -0.03 16.67 25.28
CA LEU A 477 -1.01 16.20 26.26
C LEU A 477 -0.34 15.91 27.59
N HIS A 478 -1.09 16.15 28.68
CA HIS A 478 -0.69 15.67 29.99
C HIS A 478 -1.15 14.24 30.21
N ASP A 479 -0.41 13.49 31.00
CA ASP A 479 -0.71 12.12 31.42
C ASP A 479 -0.57 11.97 32.95
N ASN A 480 -0.78 10.76 33.47
CA ASN A 480 -0.69 10.49 34.91
C ASN A 480 0.73 10.63 35.48
N GLU A 481 1.77 10.43 34.66
CA GLU A 481 3.16 10.65 35.07
C GLU A 481 3.60 12.11 34.93
N ARG A 482 2.96 12.85 34.05
CA ARG A 482 3.21 14.27 33.75
C ARG A 482 1.92 15.09 33.86
N PRO A 483 1.39 15.22 35.10
CA PRO A 483 0.09 15.86 35.30
C PRO A 483 0.15 17.37 35.03
N ASP A 484 -1.01 17.92 34.66
CA ASP A 484 -1.16 19.37 34.49
C ASP A 484 -0.77 20.11 35.78
N PRO A 485 0.06 21.16 35.70
CA PRO A 485 0.38 22.03 36.83
C PRO A 485 -0.85 22.74 37.41
N VAL A 486 -1.95 22.79 36.70
CA VAL A 486 -3.25 23.31 37.17
C VAL A 486 -4.22 22.16 37.37
N ASN A 487 -4.80 22.07 38.58
CA ASN A 487 -5.74 21.01 38.94
C ASN A 487 -6.84 21.57 39.90
N LEU A 488 -7.67 20.70 40.45
CA LEU A 488 -8.77 21.09 41.35
C LEU A 488 -8.33 21.98 42.52
N ARG A 489 -7.08 21.90 42.99
CA ARG A 489 -6.58 22.68 44.14
C ARG A 489 -6.21 24.11 43.76
N ASN A 490 -6.01 24.41 42.48
CA ASN A 490 -5.52 25.69 41.98
C ASN A 490 -6.14 26.11 40.63
N TYR A 491 -7.35 25.66 40.35
CA TYR A 491 -8.04 25.78 39.05
C TYR A 491 -8.31 27.23 38.60
N LYS A 492 -8.14 28.21 39.50
CA LYS A 492 -8.26 29.66 39.20
C LYS A 492 -6.98 30.26 38.60
N ARG A 493 -5.97 29.44 38.33
CA ARG A 493 -4.66 29.88 37.84
C ARG A 493 -4.47 29.61 36.37
N ASN A 494 -3.88 30.58 35.68
CA ASN A 494 -3.28 30.45 34.37
C ASN A 494 -1.77 30.36 34.56
N VAL A 495 -1.13 29.30 34.03
CA VAL A 495 0.28 29.01 34.35
C VAL A 495 1.05 28.65 33.11
N LEU A 496 2.11 29.41 32.82
CA LEU A 496 3.20 29.00 31.95
C LEU A 496 4.40 28.63 32.83
N ARG A 497 4.83 27.37 32.78
CA ARG A 497 5.93 26.85 33.60
C ARG A 497 6.88 26.00 32.79
N THR A 498 8.17 26.30 32.89
CA THR A 498 9.22 25.51 32.26
C THR A 498 9.68 24.35 33.14
N PRO A 499 10.41 23.33 32.59
CA PRO A 499 10.95 22.22 33.36
C PRO A 499 11.84 22.66 34.53
N THR A 500 12.58 23.77 34.38
CA THR A 500 13.44 24.33 35.42
C THR A 500 12.71 25.30 36.35
N ASN A 501 11.37 25.30 36.36
CA ASN A 501 10.50 26.09 37.20
C ASN A 501 10.55 27.63 36.98
N ASN A 502 11.01 28.08 35.79
CA ASN A 502 10.68 29.45 35.38
C ASN A 502 9.18 29.52 35.12
N LYS A 503 8.49 30.53 35.63
CA LYS A 503 7.04 30.58 35.49
C LYS A 503 6.47 32.01 35.41
N LEU A 504 5.44 32.11 34.57
CA LEU A 504 4.45 33.18 34.60
C LEU A 504 3.15 32.56 35.13
N ARG A 505 2.62 33.13 36.24
CA ARG A 505 1.39 32.68 36.83
C ARG A 505 0.45 33.87 37.04
N MET A 506 -0.78 33.74 36.61
CA MET A 506 -1.87 34.69 36.88
C MET A 506 -2.92 33.94 37.70
N ASP A 507 -3.34 34.52 38.83
CA ASP A 507 -4.34 33.94 39.73
C ASP A 507 -5.57 34.85 39.74
N ASP A 508 -6.70 34.33 39.28
CA ASP A 508 -7.94 35.06 39.07
C ASP A 508 -8.90 34.90 40.29
N THR A 509 -8.38 34.60 41.47
CA THR A 509 -9.18 34.59 42.70
C THR A 509 -9.71 35.97 42.97
N ARG A 510 -11.03 36.14 42.91
CA ARG A 510 -11.70 37.45 43.07
C ARG A 510 -11.31 38.12 44.39
N GLY A 511 -10.87 39.38 44.30
CA GLY A 511 -10.37 40.17 45.45
C GLY A 511 -8.98 39.74 45.92
N GLN A 512 -8.30 38.82 45.23
CA GLN A 512 -6.95 38.34 45.49
C GLN A 512 -6.17 38.11 44.21
N GLU A 513 -6.54 38.84 43.18
CA GLU A 513 -5.92 38.71 41.86
C GLU A 513 -4.43 39.05 41.93
N HIS A 514 -3.60 38.20 41.30
CA HIS A 514 -2.18 38.53 41.18
C HIS A 514 -1.49 37.90 39.99
N VAL A 515 -0.42 38.57 39.55
CA VAL A 515 0.50 38.06 38.54
C VAL A 515 1.87 37.83 39.17
N LYS A 516 2.48 36.69 38.89
CA LYS A 516 3.84 36.37 39.35
C LYS A 516 4.71 35.89 38.17
N LEU A 517 5.82 36.60 37.96
CA LEU A 517 6.93 36.17 37.13
C LEU A 517 8.09 35.75 38.02
N SER A 518 8.61 34.53 37.90
CA SER A 518 9.66 34.07 38.80
C SER A 518 10.59 33.01 38.17
N THR A 519 11.83 33.03 38.69
CA THR A 519 12.82 31.94 38.51
C THR A 519 13.35 31.50 39.87
N GLU A 520 13.86 30.26 39.94
CA GLU A 520 14.49 29.71 41.16
C GLU A 520 16.01 29.57 41.03
N HIS A 521 16.58 30.11 39.95
CA HIS A 521 18.04 30.16 39.80
C HIS A 521 18.65 31.11 40.82
N SER A 522 19.74 30.73 41.49
CA SER A 522 20.41 31.52 42.54
C SER A 522 19.49 31.93 43.72
N GLY A 523 18.68 30.99 44.20
CA GLY A 523 17.60 31.29 45.14
C GLY A 523 16.32 31.68 44.39
N LYS A 524 15.66 32.72 44.80
CA LYS A 524 14.39 33.13 44.20
C LYS A 524 14.44 34.58 43.72
N SER A 525 14.18 34.77 42.44
CA SER A 525 13.97 36.11 41.87
C SER A 525 12.55 36.18 41.33
N GLN A 526 11.80 37.23 41.68
CA GLN A 526 10.39 37.35 41.34
C GLN A 526 9.90 38.79 41.23
N LEU A 527 8.93 38.97 40.34
CA LEU A 527 8.05 40.11 40.27
C LEU A 527 6.65 39.63 40.65
N ASN A 528 6.03 40.26 41.65
CA ASN A 528 4.64 40.04 42.01
C ASN A 528 3.87 41.35 41.78
N LEU A 529 2.64 41.22 41.24
CA LEU A 529 1.71 42.32 40.99
C LEU A 529 0.36 41.95 41.61
N GLY A 530 -0.32 42.91 42.27
CA GLY A 530 -1.64 42.73 42.85
C GLY A 530 -1.60 42.26 44.30
N HIS A 531 -2.38 41.25 44.65
CA HIS A 531 -2.47 40.71 46.01
C HIS A 531 -1.22 39.92 46.39
N ILE A 532 -0.40 40.46 47.31
CA ILE A 532 0.87 39.89 47.73
C ILE A 532 0.69 39.10 49.03
N VAL A 533 1.16 37.84 49.03
CA VAL A 533 1.07 36.94 50.19
C VAL A 533 2.43 36.50 50.71
N ASP A 534 2.50 36.11 51.97
CA ASP A 534 3.64 35.46 52.58
C ASP A 534 3.72 33.94 52.26
N ALA A 535 4.66 33.24 52.89
CA ALA A 535 4.84 31.80 52.72
C ALA A 535 3.64 30.97 53.24
N GLN A 536 2.88 31.52 54.20
CA GLN A 536 1.67 30.94 54.79
C GLN A 536 0.39 31.33 54.04
N ARG A 537 0.52 32.03 52.88
CA ARG A 537 -0.59 32.58 52.07
C ARG A 537 -1.44 33.64 52.76
N LYS A 538 -0.93 34.28 53.79
CA LYS A 538 -1.58 35.46 54.42
C LYS A 538 -1.21 36.72 53.63
N GLN A 539 -2.15 37.63 53.53
CA GLN A 539 -1.93 38.92 52.87
C GLN A 539 -0.79 39.67 53.55
N ARG A 540 0.16 40.13 52.75
CA ARG A 540 1.35 40.89 53.18
C ARG A 540 1.36 42.29 52.62
N GLY A 541 0.62 42.53 51.56
CA GLY A 541 0.47 43.85 50.95
C GLY A 541 -0.29 43.74 49.60
N GLU A 542 -0.47 44.92 49.01
CA GLU A 542 -1.08 45.10 47.70
C GLU A 542 -0.18 46.00 46.85
N GLY A 543 -0.17 45.78 45.51
CA GLY A 543 0.63 46.60 44.61
C GLY A 543 1.69 45.75 43.91
N PHE A 544 2.97 46.16 43.94
CA PHE A 544 4.04 45.41 43.32
C PHE A 544 5.21 45.12 44.26
N GLU A 545 5.88 44.00 44.01
CA GLU A 545 7.13 43.64 44.69
C GLU A 545 8.13 43.09 43.70
N LEU A 546 9.33 43.67 43.66
CA LEU A 546 10.50 43.12 43.01
C LEU A 546 11.45 42.55 44.06
N ARG A 547 11.71 41.25 44.05
CA ARG A 547 12.53 40.57 45.05
C ARG A 547 13.54 39.66 44.39
N THR A 548 14.76 39.59 44.92
CA THR A 548 15.75 38.57 44.61
C THR A 548 16.48 38.14 45.87
N ASP A 549 16.84 36.86 45.95
CA ASP A 549 17.73 36.34 46.99
C ASP A 549 19.23 36.46 46.57
N GLY A 550 19.49 36.87 45.32
CA GLY A 550 20.80 37.20 44.78
C GLY A 550 21.08 38.69 44.73
N ARG A 551 21.88 39.13 43.79
CA ARG A 551 22.21 40.55 43.57
C ARG A 551 21.16 41.22 42.66
N GLY A 552 20.68 42.42 43.07
CA GLY A 552 19.78 43.25 42.25
C GLY A 552 20.48 44.49 41.72
N ALA A 553 20.08 44.96 40.53
CA ALA A 553 20.47 46.25 39.98
C ALA A 553 19.28 46.90 39.26
N ILE A 554 19.06 48.20 39.53
CA ILE A 554 18.10 49.03 38.80
C ILE A 554 18.92 50.05 38.02
N ARG A 555 18.83 50.06 36.68
CA ARG A 555 19.63 50.96 35.83
C ARG A 555 18.71 51.67 34.84
N GLY A 556 18.90 52.97 34.69
CA GLY A 556 18.23 53.78 33.68
C GLY A 556 19.24 54.57 32.90
N GLY A 557 19.37 54.39 31.58
CA GLY A 557 20.34 55.07 30.72
C GLY A 557 20.13 56.59 30.62
N LYS A 558 18.91 57.07 30.90
CA LYS A 558 18.56 58.51 30.90
C LYS A 558 18.07 59.02 32.25
N GLY A 559 18.19 58.23 33.28
CA GLY A 559 17.76 58.56 34.63
C GLY A 559 16.71 57.58 35.19
N LEU A 560 16.55 57.59 36.51
CA LEU A 560 15.54 56.81 37.24
C LEU A 560 14.68 57.78 38.05
N PHE A 561 13.37 57.76 37.86
CA PHE A 561 12.42 58.57 38.63
C PHE A 561 11.63 57.64 39.54
N ILE A 562 11.61 57.93 40.81
CA ILE A 562 10.80 57.25 41.83
C ILE A 562 10.00 58.36 42.53
N SER A 563 8.66 58.26 42.41
CA SER A 563 7.75 59.23 43.13
C SER A 563 6.79 58.47 44.03
N ALA A 564 6.32 59.10 45.05
CA ALA A 564 5.24 58.64 45.90
C ALA A 564 3.90 59.28 45.47
#